data_fd30ce2a83ee5a2fb54526d321e3b186
#
_entry.id   fd30ce2a83ee5a2fb54526d321e3b186
#
_cell.length_a   1.000
_cell.length_b   1.000
_cell.length_c   1.000
_cell.angle_alpha   90.00
_cell.angle_beta   90.00
_cell.angle_gamma   90.00
#
_symmetry.space_group_name_H-M   'P 1'
#
loop_
_entity.id
_entity.type
_entity.pdbx_description
1 polymer ?
#
loop_
_entity_poly.entity_id
_entity_poly.type
_entity_poly.pdbx_seq_one_letter_code
_entity_poly.pdbx_strand_id
1 'polypeptide(L)'
;MLFGNGGAGGHGAAAGNGLAAGNGVSSSGGGGAGGTGGAGGDGGAGGAGGNARLWGVGGAGGAGGDGGAGGAGGKGGSGLSGNANGGAGGDSGRGGTGGAGGEGGAAGLLVGTGGHGGDGGGGGAAGLLVGTGGHGGDGGAGGAAVKGGDGGAAAGTGIAGAGGRGGAGGSGGSGGDGGGGAAGPAGWLFGDGGAGGNGGAAAAGGAGGQAGGGGGNGGNGGNGGNGGNGGNGATGGWLYGNGGAGGQGATAGAGGAGANGVSSTNGGGTGGNGGIGGTGGSGGAGGNAGLLGVGGAGGHGASGGAGDRGGAGGTGFISSDGGAGGDGGDGGNGGAGGTGGLLFGAGGNGGPGGSGGAADIGGNGGAGNGGGTDGNGGNGGSGGGAGSGGDGGGAGGNGAWLFGNGGAGGGGGKGGNGAGGGLGGGSFGLPGLNGSGGDGGDGGNGAPGGVLYGNGGAGGQGSSGGIGGPGATGGAGGKGGDGGDAQLISDGGNGGNGGAGGTGGTPGPGGPGGSGGLGGLLFGQTGTAGVSP
;
A
#
# COMPACT_ATOMS: atom_id res chain seq x y z
N MET A 1 -28.41 17.61 -34.03
CA MET A 1 -27.06 17.19 -34.50
C MET A 1 -26.93 15.68 -34.30
N LEU A 2 -26.56 14.97 -35.36
CA LEU A 2 -26.34 13.49 -35.32
C LEU A 2 -24.93 13.12 -34.83
N PHE A 3 -23.99 14.01 -35.01
CA PHE A 3 -22.58 13.87 -34.64
C PHE A 3 -22.21 14.86 -33.53
N GLY A 4 -21.41 14.43 -32.61
CA GLY A 4 -20.85 15.28 -31.57
C GLY A 4 -20.32 14.50 -30.37
N ASN A 5 -19.18 14.91 -29.86
CA ASN A 5 -18.58 14.32 -28.67
C ASN A 5 -19.23 14.89 -27.39
N GLY A 6 -19.22 14.14 -26.32
CA GLY A 6 -19.56 14.61 -25.00
C GLY A 6 -18.53 15.62 -24.47
N GLY A 7 -18.97 16.57 -23.68
CA GLY A 7 -18.07 17.52 -22.99
C GLY A 7 -17.34 16.86 -21.81
N ALA A 8 -16.13 17.32 -21.51
CA ALA A 8 -15.37 16.83 -20.35
C ALA A 8 -16.02 17.27 -19.02
N GLY A 9 -15.93 16.42 -18.01
CA GLY A 9 -16.32 16.74 -16.63
C GLY A 9 -15.34 17.72 -15.96
N GLY A 10 -15.83 18.49 -14.99
CA GLY A 10 -14.97 19.38 -14.20
C GLY A 10 -14.14 18.61 -13.16
N HIS A 11 -12.99 19.14 -12.81
CA HIS A 11 -12.14 18.57 -11.77
C HIS A 11 -12.72 18.77 -10.37
N GLY A 12 -12.50 17.81 -9.49
CA GLY A 12 -12.78 17.93 -8.05
C GLY A 12 -11.88 18.99 -7.41
N ALA A 13 -12.37 19.63 -6.39
CA ALA A 13 -11.57 20.61 -5.64
C ALA A 13 -10.60 19.89 -4.70
N ALA A 14 -9.37 20.41 -4.59
CA ALA A 14 -8.45 19.98 -3.56
C ALA A 14 -8.98 20.32 -2.17
N ALA A 15 -8.76 19.44 -1.20
CA ALA A 15 -9.23 19.64 0.16
C ALA A 15 -8.41 20.70 0.91
N GLY A 16 -9.03 21.31 1.91
CA GLY A 16 -8.34 22.20 2.84
C GLY A 16 -7.41 21.43 3.79
N ASN A 17 -6.29 22.05 4.13
CA ASN A 17 -5.38 21.49 5.10
C ASN A 17 -5.94 21.58 6.54
N GLY A 18 -5.60 20.64 7.39
CA GLY A 18 -5.89 20.68 8.82
C GLY A 18 -5.25 21.91 9.49
N LEU A 19 -5.95 22.48 10.46
CA LEU A 19 -5.43 23.65 11.20
C LEU A 19 -4.30 23.23 12.14
N ALA A 20 -3.25 24.05 12.19
CA ALA A 20 -2.22 23.89 13.19
C ALA A 20 -2.77 24.12 14.60
N ALA A 21 -2.34 23.31 15.55
CA ALA A 21 -2.79 23.44 16.93
C ALA A 21 -2.06 24.56 17.69
N GLY A 22 -2.72 25.08 18.72
CA GLY A 22 -2.13 26.05 19.65
C GLY A 22 -1.00 25.44 20.49
N ASN A 23 -0.02 26.27 20.82
CA ASN A 23 1.07 25.87 21.69
C ASN A 23 0.61 25.75 23.16
N GLY A 24 1.25 24.89 23.93
CA GLY A 24 1.06 24.81 25.37
C GLY A 24 1.54 26.08 26.07
N VAL A 25 0.89 26.46 27.17
CA VAL A 25 1.21 27.63 27.98
C VAL A 25 2.40 27.32 28.90
N SER A 26 3.36 28.23 28.95
CA SER A 26 4.48 28.15 29.92
C SER A 26 4.03 28.59 31.30
N SER A 27 4.36 27.83 32.34
CA SER A 27 3.96 28.16 33.71
C SER A 27 5.04 27.80 34.76
N SER A 28 4.94 28.37 35.94
CA SER A 28 5.82 28.08 37.08
C SER A 28 5.58 26.69 37.68
N GLY A 29 4.42 26.08 37.46
CA GLY A 29 4.09 24.72 37.95
C GLY A 29 4.32 23.61 36.92
N GLY A 30 4.85 23.95 35.77
CA GLY A 30 5.06 23.03 34.64
C GLY A 30 4.46 23.60 33.35
N GLY A 31 5.05 23.27 32.19
CA GLY A 31 4.54 23.66 30.89
C GLY A 31 3.25 22.93 30.54
N GLY A 32 2.28 23.60 29.95
CA GLY A 32 1.08 22.99 29.38
C GLY A 32 1.41 22.17 28.12
N ALA A 33 0.67 21.10 27.86
CA ALA A 33 0.80 20.35 26.62
C ALA A 33 0.37 21.16 25.40
N GLY A 34 1.03 20.96 24.26
CA GLY A 34 0.59 21.46 22.97
C GLY A 34 -0.71 20.79 22.54
N GLY A 35 -1.53 21.49 21.78
CA GLY A 35 -2.76 20.91 21.21
C GLY A 35 -2.47 19.97 20.04
N THR A 36 -3.41 19.08 19.73
CA THR A 36 -3.34 18.17 18.57
C THR A 36 -3.71 18.92 17.28
N GLY A 37 -2.97 18.72 16.20
CA GLY A 37 -3.27 19.29 14.89
C GLY A 37 -4.59 18.76 14.34
N GLY A 38 -5.29 19.60 13.56
CA GLY A 38 -6.53 19.18 12.88
C GLY A 38 -6.25 18.20 11.74
N ALA A 39 -7.19 17.29 11.46
CA ALA A 39 -7.12 16.44 10.28
C ALA A 39 -7.26 17.25 9.00
N GLY A 40 -6.60 16.84 7.93
CA GLY A 40 -6.84 17.32 6.57
C GLY A 40 -8.21 16.89 6.08
N GLY A 41 -8.82 17.67 5.20
CA GLY A 41 -10.07 17.31 4.55
C GLY A 41 -9.87 16.28 3.44
N ASP A 42 -10.94 15.61 3.03
CA ASP A 42 -10.92 14.70 1.89
C ASP A 42 -11.09 15.47 0.58
N GLY A 43 -10.46 15.00 -0.50
CA GLY A 43 -10.54 15.59 -1.84
C GLY A 43 -11.97 15.54 -2.42
N GLY A 44 -12.36 16.56 -3.17
CA GLY A 44 -13.67 16.62 -3.81
C GLY A 44 -13.77 15.66 -5.00
N ALA A 45 -14.96 15.12 -5.26
CA ALA A 45 -15.19 14.27 -6.43
C ALA A 45 -15.13 15.06 -7.74
N GLY A 46 -14.59 14.45 -8.79
CA GLY A 46 -14.59 14.96 -10.15
C GLY A 46 -16.00 14.91 -10.78
N GLY A 47 -16.28 15.79 -11.71
CA GLY A 47 -17.54 15.83 -12.45
C GLY A 47 -17.62 14.77 -13.54
N ALA A 48 -18.82 14.24 -13.82
CA ALA A 48 -19.04 13.28 -14.88
C ALA A 48 -18.87 13.90 -16.27
N GLY A 49 -18.32 13.10 -17.22
CA GLY A 49 -18.23 13.48 -18.63
C GLY A 49 -19.60 13.47 -19.31
N GLY A 50 -19.79 14.33 -20.31
CA GLY A 50 -21.03 14.42 -21.08
C GLY A 50 -21.19 13.27 -22.08
N ASN A 51 -22.43 12.85 -22.33
CA ASN A 51 -22.74 11.78 -23.28
C ASN A 51 -22.76 12.30 -24.72
N ALA A 52 -22.23 11.52 -25.66
CA ALA A 52 -22.46 11.72 -27.09
C ALA A 52 -23.88 11.26 -27.48
N ARG A 53 -24.43 11.74 -28.64
CA ARG A 53 -25.82 11.42 -28.99
C ARG A 53 -25.95 10.16 -29.87
N LEU A 54 -25.71 10.27 -31.15
CA LEU A 54 -25.88 9.14 -32.08
C LEU A 54 -24.53 8.59 -32.54
N TRP A 55 -23.59 9.47 -32.84
CA TRP A 55 -22.23 9.17 -33.27
C TRP A 55 -21.29 10.09 -32.49
N GLY A 56 -20.24 9.54 -31.93
CA GLY A 56 -19.20 10.33 -31.26
C GLY A 56 -18.65 9.65 -30.01
N VAL A 57 -17.64 10.27 -29.46
CA VAL A 57 -16.95 9.82 -28.26
C VAL A 57 -17.62 10.45 -27.04
N GLY A 58 -17.80 9.70 -25.96
CA GLY A 58 -18.22 10.22 -24.67
C GLY A 58 -17.15 11.17 -24.11
N GLY A 59 -17.57 12.19 -23.35
CA GLY A 59 -16.65 13.12 -22.70
C GLY A 59 -15.89 12.45 -21.56
N ALA A 60 -14.65 12.90 -21.32
CA ALA A 60 -13.88 12.42 -20.17
C ALA A 60 -14.50 12.90 -18.85
N GLY A 61 -14.45 12.08 -17.81
CA GLY A 61 -14.72 12.49 -16.44
C GLY A 61 -13.62 13.43 -15.92
N GLY A 62 -13.96 14.27 -14.94
CA GLY A 62 -12.98 15.14 -14.29
C GLY A 62 -12.18 14.39 -13.22
N ALA A 63 -10.92 14.78 -13.00
CA ALA A 63 -10.10 14.22 -11.93
C ALA A 63 -10.69 14.50 -10.55
N GLY A 64 -10.52 13.60 -9.60
CA GLY A 64 -10.76 13.85 -8.18
C GLY A 64 -9.75 14.85 -7.62
N GLY A 65 -10.12 15.56 -6.55
CA GLY A 65 -9.21 16.48 -5.87
C GLY A 65 -8.29 15.76 -4.90
N ASP A 66 -7.11 16.31 -4.65
CA ASP A 66 -6.18 15.79 -3.65
C ASP A 66 -6.70 15.95 -2.23
N GLY A 67 -6.36 15.01 -1.33
CA GLY A 67 -6.60 15.14 0.10
C GLY A 67 -5.76 16.24 0.74
N GLY A 68 -6.34 16.95 1.72
CA GLY A 68 -5.63 18.00 2.45
C GLY A 68 -4.56 17.45 3.40
N ALA A 69 -3.49 18.21 3.64
CA ALA A 69 -2.48 17.85 4.61
C ALA A 69 -3.02 17.95 6.05
N GLY A 70 -2.53 17.11 6.96
CA GLY A 70 -2.84 17.22 8.39
C GLY A 70 -2.27 18.52 8.98
N GLY A 71 -2.85 19.04 10.06
CA GLY A 71 -2.37 20.21 10.78
C GLY A 71 -1.18 19.87 11.67
N ALA A 72 -0.24 20.83 11.85
CA ALA A 72 0.90 20.64 12.76
C ALA A 72 0.44 20.57 14.21
N GLY A 73 1.06 19.70 15.02
CA GLY A 73 0.89 19.66 16.46
C GLY A 73 1.47 20.91 17.14
N GLY A 74 0.84 21.38 18.22
CA GLY A 74 1.30 22.53 18.97
C GLY A 74 2.54 22.21 19.79
N LYS A 75 3.42 23.19 20.00
CA LYS A 75 4.59 23.04 20.88
C LYS A 75 4.16 22.98 22.34
N GLY A 76 4.82 22.13 23.13
CA GLY A 76 4.65 22.14 24.59
C GLY A 76 5.16 23.44 25.22
N GLY A 77 4.45 23.91 26.25
CA GLY A 77 4.88 25.09 27.02
C GLY A 77 6.12 24.80 27.86
N SER A 78 6.99 25.81 28.09
CA SER A 78 8.15 25.65 28.94
C SER A 78 7.81 25.79 30.43
N GLY A 79 8.47 25.02 31.30
CA GLY A 79 8.44 25.24 32.73
C GLY A 79 9.22 26.52 33.10
N LEU A 80 8.70 27.35 34.02
CA LEU A 80 9.27 28.64 34.37
C LEU A 80 9.94 28.67 35.75
N SER A 81 9.86 27.64 36.55
CA SER A 81 10.52 27.53 37.87
C SER A 81 11.46 26.34 37.94
N GLY A 82 12.45 26.39 38.82
CA GLY A 82 13.60 25.49 38.86
C GLY A 82 13.37 23.98 38.89
N ASN A 83 12.15 23.54 39.21
CA ASN A 83 11.75 22.13 39.21
C ASN A 83 10.54 21.86 38.31
N ALA A 84 10.15 22.81 37.48
CA ALA A 84 8.98 22.65 36.61
C ALA A 84 9.33 21.90 35.32
N ASN A 85 8.53 20.90 35.00
CA ASN A 85 8.66 20.12 33.76
C ASN A 85 8.19 20.95 32.56
N GLY A 86 8.79 20.73 31.40
CA GLY A 86 8.25 21.19 30.13
C GLY A 86 6.98 20.41 29.75
N GLY A 87 6.03 21.09 29.10
CA GLY A 87 4.82 20.45 28.56
C GLY A 87 5.13 19.54 27.36
N ALA A 88 4.33 18.50 27.17
CA ALA A 88 4.44 17.65 25.99
C ALA A 88 4.09 18.44 24.72
N GLY A 89 4.74 18.14 23.60
CA GLY A 89 4.31 18.59 22.28
C GLY A 89 3.01 17.90 21.89
N GLY A 90 2.17 18.59 21.13
CA GLY A 90 0.94 18.00 20.59
C GLY A 90 1.19 17.12 19.38
N ASP A 91 0.36 16.12 19.19
CA ASP A 91 0.39 15.25 18.01
C ASP A 91 -0.03 16.03 16.75
N SER A 92 0.49 15.71 15.59
CA SER A 92 0.02 16.31 14.35
C SER A 92 -1.24 15.60 13.82
N GLY A 93 -2.03 16.32 13.01
CA GLY A 93 -3.23 15.80 12.40
C GLY A 93 -2.94 14.79 11.29
N ARG A 94 -3.93 13.95 11.00
CA ARG A 94 -3.90 12.99 9.90
C ARG A 94 -4.09 13.70 8.55
N GLY A 95 -3.44 13.24 7.48
CA GLY A 95 -3.75 13.65 6.10
C GLY A 95 -5.11 13.14 5.64
N GLY A 96 -5.79 13.91 4.80
CA GLY A 96 -7.07 13.49 4.19
C GLY A 96 -6.89 12.50 3.05
N THR A 97 -7.98 11.87 2.62
CA THR A 97 -7.98 10.95 1.47
C THR A 97 -8.12 11.72 0.15
N GLY A 98 -7.59 11.16 -0.95
CA GLY A 98 -7.82 11.66 -2.29
C GLY A 98 -9.29 11.48 -2.70
N GLY A 99 -9.84 12.42 -3.48
CA GLY A 99 -11.20 12.38 -3.98
C GLY A 99 -11.36 11.36 -5.12
N ALA A 100 -12.59 10.85 -5.30
CA ALA A 100 -12.93 10.03 -6.46
C ALA A 100 -13.02 10.88 -7.73
N GLY A 101 -12.58 10.36 -8.87
CA GLY A 101 -12.77 11.00 -10.16
C GLY A 101 -14.20 10.86 -10.68
N GLY A 102 -14.54 11.70 -11.64
CA GLY A 102 -15.83 11.66 -12.31
C GLY A 102 -15.90 10.53 -13.34
N GLU A 103 -17.10 10.00 -13.56
CA GLU A 103 -17.34 8.99 -14.57
C GLU A 103 -17.16 9.55 -15.99
N GLY A 104 -16.65 8.76 -16.92
CA GLY A 104 -16.63 9.07 -18.34
C GLY A 104 -18.03 9.05 -18.94
N GLY A 105 -18.32 9.96 -19.90
CA GLY A 105 -19.60 10.00 -20.58
C GLY A 105 -19.79 8.86 -21.57
N ALA A 106 -21.03 8.44 -21.80
CA ALA A 106 -21.36 7.42 -22.78
C ALA A 106 -21.08 7.89 -24.22
N ALA A 107 -20.66 6.95 -25.07
CA ALA A 107 -20.53 7.18 -26.51
C ALA A 107 -21.87 7.41 -27.20
N GLY A 108 -21.82 7.79 -28.50
CA GLY A 108 -23.02 7.89 -29.32
C GLY A 108 -23.74 6.56 -29.47
N LEU A 109 -25.09 6.60 -29.61
CA LEU A 109 -25.95 5.43 -29.55
C LEU A 109 -25.57 4.30 -30.53
N LEU A 110 -25.09 4.58 -31.73
CA LEU A 110 -24.74 3.54 -32.71
C LEU A 110 -23.26 3.16 -32.66
N VAL A 111 -22.38 4.12 -32.76
CA VAL A 111 -20.93 3.89 -32.85
C VAL A 111 -20.18 4.94 -32.07
N GLY A 112 -19.23 4.54 -31.27
CA GLY A 112 -18.33 5.45 -30.58
C GLY A 112 -17.64 4.82 -29.39
N THR A 113 -16.58 5.46 -28.93
CA THR A 113 -15.83 5.08 -27.73
C THR A 113 -16.39 5.80 -26.51
N GLY A 114 -16.54 5.10 -25.41
CA GLY A 114 -16.89 5.71 -24.12
C GLY A 114 -15.81 6.70 -23.68
N GLY A 115 -16.18 7.75 -22.95
CA GLY A 115 -15.25 8.69 -22.37
C GLY A 115 -14.42 8.04 -21.25
N HIS A 116 -13.17 8.48 -21.09
CA HIS A 116 -12.32 8.05 -19.97
C HIS A 116 -12.89 8.58 -18.66
N GLY A 117 -12.80 7.80 -17.60
CA GLY A 117 -13.01 8.31 -16.24
C GLY A 117 -11.96 9.36 -15.88
N GLY A 118 -12.31 10.29 -15.01
CA GLY A 118 -11.34 11.13 -14.32
C GLY A 118 -10.67 10.34 -13.18
N ASP A 119 -9.65 10.90 -12.53
CA ASP A 119 -8.90 10.21 -11.47
C ASP A 119 -9.84 9.60 -10.43
N GLY A 120 -9.84 8.27 -10.30
CA GLY A 120 -10.77 7.52 -9.47
C GLY A 120 -12.19 7.35 -10.02
N GLY A 121 -12.47 7.83 -11.25
CA GLY A 121 -13.77 7.72 -11.90
C GLY A 121 -13.88 6.52 -12.85
N GLY A 122 -15.10 6.02 -13.05
CA GLY A 122 -15.37 4.96 -14.01
C GLY A 122 -15.32 5.44 -15.47
N GLY A 123 -14.96 4.57 -16.41
CA GLY A 123 -15.04 4.85 -17.84
C GLY A 123 -16.49 4.85 -18.36
N GLY A 124 -16.77 5.65 -19.38
CA GLY A 124 -18.10 5.74 -20.01
C GLY A 124 -18.42 4.55 -20.93
N ALA A 125 -19.71 4.24 -21.07
CA ALA A 125 -20.17 3.18 -21.95
C ALA A 125 -19.88 3.46 -23.43
N ALA A 126 -19.60 2.43 -24.21
CA ALA A 126 -19.47 2.53 -25.67
C ALA A 126 -20.83 2.72 -26.36
N GLY A 127 -20.81 2.98 -27.66
CA GLY A 127 -21.99 2.98 -28.51
C GLY A 127 -22.68 1.63 -28.55
N LEU A 128 -24.01 1.63 -28.72
CA LEU A 128 -24.83 0.42 -28.61
C LEU A 128 -24.36 -0.69 -29.55
N LEU A 129 -23.99 -0.37 -30.78
CA LEU A 129 -23.67 -1.37 -31.80
C LEU A 129 -22.18 -1.72 -31.83
N VAL A 130 -21.34 -0.70 -31.93
CA VAL A 130 -19.89 -0.84 -32.06
C VAL A 130 -19.20 0.23 -31.20
N GLY A 131 -18.21 -0.18 -30.45
CA GLY A 131 -17.37 0.77 -29.73
C GLY A 131 -16.61 0.17 -28.56
N THR A 132 -15.52 0.80 -28.17
CA THR A 132 -14.74 0.43 -27.00
C THR A 132 -15.24 1.18 -25.75
N GLY A 133 -15.37 0.50 -24.65
CA GLY A 133 -15.65 1.13 -23.36
C GLY A 133 -14.55 2.11 -22.94
N GLY A 134 -14.90 3.18 -22.26
CA GLY A 134 -13.94 4.12 -21.70
C GLY A 134 -13.13 3.51 -20.56
N HIS A 135 -11.88 3.93 -20.40
CA HIS A 135 -11.04 3.50 -19.28
C HIS A 135 -11.49 4.17 -17.97
N GLY A 136 -11.35 3.48 -16.86
CA GLY A 136 -11.46 4.09 -15.54
C GLY A 136 -10.32 5.08 -15.30
N GLY A 137 -10.55 6.10 -14.47
CA GLY A 137 -9.52 7.06 -14.11
C GLY A 137 -8.70 6.60 -12.90
N ASP A 138 -7.53 7.18 -12.73
CA ASP A 138 -6.64 6.89 -11.62
C ASP A 138 -7.17 7.49 -10.30
N GLY A 139 -6.86 6.88 -9.16
CA GLY A 139 -7.25 7.41 -7.86
C GLY A 139 -6.49 8.68 -7.49
N GLY A 140 -7.12 9.59 -6.77
CA GLY A 140 -6.48 10.81 -6.26
C GLY A 140 -5.41 10.51 -5.20
N ALA A 141 -4.41 11.37 -5.08
CA ALA A 141 -3.34 11.22 -4.09
C ALA A 141 -3.83 11.51 -2.66
N GLY A 142 -3.28 10.79 -1.68
CA GLY A 142 -3.53 11.03 -0.26
C GLY A 142 -2.85 12.30 0.24
N GLY A 143 -3.47 12.95 1.22
CA GLY A 143 -2.95 14.18 1.83
C GLY A 143 -1.69 13.93 2.66
N ALA A 144 -0.73 14.85 2.58
CA ALA A 144 0.54 14.73 3.31
C ALA A 144 0.36 14.84 4.83
N ALA A 145 1.15 14.09 5.57
CA ALA A 145 1.27 14.22 7.02
C ALA A 145 2.30 15.29 7.42
N VAL A 146 2.21 15.79 8.64
CA VAL A 146 3.10 16.83 9.16
C VAL A 146 3.83 16.33 10.41
N LYS A 147 4.96 16.94 10.72
CA LYS A 147 5.75 16.68 11.93
C LYS A 147 4.93 16.95 13.20
N GLY A 148 5.09 16.10 14.23
CA GLY A 148 4.55 16.33 15.57
C GLY A 148 5.12 17.59 16.23
N GLY A 149 4.37 18.20 17.15
CA GLY A 149 4.80 19.37 17.91
C GLY A 149 6.01 19.06 18.81
N ASP A 150 6.91 20.03 18.94
CA ASP A 150 8.07 19.86 19.82
C ASP A 150 7.66 19.97 21.30
N GLY A 151 8.31 19.20 22.16
CA GLY A 151 8.13 19.29 23.62
C GLY A 151 8.67 20.60 24.19
N GLY A 152 8.04 21.13 25.25
CA GLY A 152 8.50 22.30 25.95
C GLY A 152 9.77 22.03 26.77
N ALA A 153 10.66 23.00 26.87
CA ALA A 153 11.85 22.91 27.70
C ALA A 153 11.52 22.96 29.20
N ALA A 154 12.30 22.25 30.03
CA ALA A 154 12.26 22.41 31.46
C ALA A 154 12.94 23.72 31.88
N ALA A 155 12.56 24.31 33.04
CA ALA A 155 13.17 25.52 33.57
C ALA A 155 14.56 25.22 34.19
N GLY A 156 15.56 25.95 33.75
CA GLY A 156 16.87 26.07 34.42
C GLY A 156 17.78 24.82 34.34
N THR A 157 18.99 24.99 34.92
CA THR A 157 20.02 23.94 35.06
C THR A 157 19.84 23.05 36.29
N GLY A 158 18.62 23.07 36.89
CA GLY A 158 18.32 22.33 38.11
C GLY A 158 18.05 20.84 37.89
N ILE A 159 18.34 20.07 38.94
CA ILE A 159 18.40 18.61 38.98
C ILE A 159 17.03 17.91 38.84
N ALA A 160 15.89 18.62 38.78
CA ALA A 160 14.56 18.01 38.94
C ALA A 160 13.50 18.31 37.88
N GLY A 161 13.78 19.06 36.83
CA GLY A 161 12.83 19.31 35.77
C GLY A 161 13.07 18.45 34.54
N ALA A 162 12.09 17.61 34.12
CA ALA A 162 12.15 16.87 32.86
C ALA A 162 11.63 17.70 31.69
N GLY A 163 12.27 17.63 30.55
CA GLY A 163 11.75 18.20 29.28
C GLY A 163 10.44 17.53 28.86
N GLY A 164 9.59 18.29 28.18
CA GLY A 164 8.36 17.78 27.61
C GLY A 164 8.63 16.74 26.51
N ARG A 165 7.76 15.76 26.41
CA ARG A 165 7.77 14.78 25.33
C ARG A 165 7.49 15.44 23.99
N GLY A 166 8.13 15.01 22.90
CA GLY A 166 7.73 15.37 21.54
C GLY A 166 6.37 14.76 21.17
N GLY A 167 5.57 15.49 20.40
CA GLY A 167 4.31 14.99 19.87
C GLY A 167 4.54 13.95 18.78
N ALA A 168 3.61 13.03 18.58
CA ALA A 168 3.65 12.07 17.49
C ALA A 168 3.47 12.76 16.12
N GLY A 169 4.12 12.23 15.10
CA GLY A 169 3.87 12.60 13.71
C GLY A 169 2.48 12.15 13.26
N GLY A 170 1.84 12.93 12.38
CA GLY A 170 0.55 12.57 11.80
C GLY A 170 0.67 11.40 10.84
N SER A 171 -0.41 10.62 10.70
CA SER A 171 -0.51 9.57 9.70
C SER A 171 -0.65 10.17 8.31
N GLY A 172 -0.05 9.55 7.30
CA GLY A 172 -0.24 9.87 5.89
C GLY A 172 -1.67 9.58 5.47
N GLY A 173 -2.20 10.42 4.54
CA GLY A 173 -3.49 10.18 3.89
C GLY A 173 -3.40 8.96 2.97
N SER A 174 -4.46 8.17 2.93
CA SER A 174 -4.58 7.06 1.98
C SER A 174 -4.78 7.58 0.57
N GLY A 175 -4.26 6.87 -0.44
CA GLY A 175 -4.57 7.11 -1.83
C GLY A 175 -6.04 6.80 -2.14
N GLY A 176 -6.66 7.54 -3.06
CA GLY A 176 -7.98 7.22 -3.58
C GLY A 176 -7.96 5.93 -4.40
N ASP A 177 -9.05 5.15 -4.35
CA ASP A 177 -9.18 3.98 -5.20
C ASP A 177 -9.25 4.38 -6.67
N GLY A 178 -8.64 3.58 -7.54
CA GLY A 178 -8.81 3.69 -9.00
C GLY A 178 -10.27 3.52 -9.38
N GLY A 179 -10.70 4.15 -10.50
CA GLY A 179 -12.07 4.07 -11.00
C GLY A 179 -12.53 2.63 -11.09
N GLY A 180 -13.27 2.21 -10.07
CA GLY A 180 -13.74 0.85 -9.90
C GLY A 180 -14.93 0.57 -10.80
N GLY A 181 -14.89 -0.51 -11.56
CA GLY A 181 -16.03 -1.22 -12.06
C GLY A 181 -16.83 -0.63 -13.21
N ALA A 182 -16.65 0.61 -13.55
CA ALA A 182 -17.30 1.18 -14.71
C ALA A 182 -16.29 1.68 -15.73
N ALA A 183 -15.29 0.89 -16.02
CA ALA A 183 -14.82 0.88 -17.38
C ALA A 183 -16.07 0.57 -18.21
N GLY A 184 -16.54 1.52 -18.99
CA GLY A 184 -17.81 1.41 -19.71
C GLY A 184 -17.88 0.12 -20.47
N PRO A 185 -19.02 -0.58 -20.41
CA PRO A 185 -19.21 -1.77 -21.22
C PRO A 185 -18.94 -1.43 -22.68
N ALA A 186 -18.33 -2.35 -23.39
CA ALA A 186 -18.20 -2.28 -24.84
C ALA A 186 -19.57 -2.13 -25.51
N GLY A 187 -19.59 -1.76 -26.79
CA GLY A 187 -20.81 -1.76 -27.58
C GLY A 187 -21.51 -3.11 -27.48
N TRP A 188 -22.84 -3.10 -27.50
CA TRP A 188 -23.64 -4.32 -27.30
C TRP A 188 -23.18 -5.49 -28.19
N LEU A 189 -22.82 -5.23 -29.41
CA LEU A 189 -22.39 -6.29 -30.36
C LEU A 189 -20.87 -6.42 -30.45
N PHE A 190 -20.17 -5.32 -30.64
CA PHE A 190 -18.73 -5.31 -30.94
C PHE A 190 -18.00 -4.26 -30.14
N GLY A 191 -16.87 -4.62 -29.63
CA GLY A 191 -15.92 -3.71 -29.00
C GLY A 191 -15.27 -4.25 -27.72
N ASP A 192 -14.14 -3.74 -27.36
CA ASP A 192 -13.43 -4.13 -26.15
C ASP A 192 -13.96 -3.37 -24.93
N GLY A 193 -13.97 -4.02 -23.78
CA GLY A 193 -14.22 -3.39 -22.49
C GLY A 193 -13.11 -2.39 -22.15
N GLY A 194 -13.45 -1.29 -21.48
CA GLY A 194 -12.48 -0.34 -20.99
C GLY A 194 -11.62 -0.93 -19.87
N ALA A 195 -10.38 -0.48 -19.74
CA ALA A 195 -9.53 -0.86 -18.62
C ALA A 195 -9.91 -0.10 -17.33
N GLY A 196 -9.75 -0.73 -16.18
CA GLY A 196 -9.86 -0.09 -14.88
C GLY A 196 -8.76 0.96 -14.67
N GLY A 197 -9.06 2.00 -13.91
CA GLY A 197 -8.07 3.01 -13.53
C GLY A 197 -7.14 2.52 -12.43
N ASN A 198 -5.97 3.11 -12.33
CA ASN A 198 -5.01 2.77 -11.28
C ASN A 198 -5.40 3.40 -9.93
N GLY A 199 -5.01 2.82 -8.83
CA GLY A 199 -5.15 3.41 -7.51
C GLY A 199 -4.30 4.67 -7.34
N GLY A 200 -4.70 5.58 -6.47
CA GLY A 200 -3.97 6.77 -6.12
C GLY A 200 -2.86 6.50 -5.12
N ALA A 201 -1.73 7.18 -5.26
CA ALA A 201 -0.61 7.04 -4.33
C ALA A 201 -0.96 7.57 -2.92
N ALA A 202 -0.46 6.89 -1.90
CA ALA A 202 -0.63 7.33 -0.53
C ALA A 202 0.53 8.23 -0.08
N ALA A 203 0.26 9.05 0.94
CA ALA A 203 1.25 9.94 1.51
C ALA A 203 2.04 9.26 2.63
N ALA A 204 3.31 9.68 2.81
CA ALA A 204 4.14 9.24 3.90
C ALA A 204 3.68 9.80 5.24
N GLY A 205 3.98 9.10 6.33
CA GLY A 205 3.75 9.54 7.69
C GLY A 205 4.66 10.73 8.07
N GLY A 206 4.20 11.58 8.97
CA GLY A 206 4.95 12.72 9.49
C GLY A 206 6.00 12.30 10.51
N ALA A 207 7.11 13.01 10.56
CA ALA A 207 8.14 12.77 11.57
C ALA A 207 7.64 13.13 12.97
N GLY A 208 8.15 12.44 14.00
CA GLY A 208 7.88 12.75 15.39
C GLY A 208 8.43 14.12 15.80
N GLY A 209 7.77 14.79 16.75
CA GLY A 209 8.20 16.05 17.33
C GLY A 209 9.45 15.87 18.21
N GLN A 210 10.34 16.86 18.21
CA GLN A 210 11.55 16.80 19.05
C GLN A 210 11.19 16.94 20.52
N ALA A 211 11.95 16.27 21.36
CA ALA A 211 11.82 16.45 22.80
C ALA A 211 12.26 17.84 23.25
N GLY A 212 11.63 18.35 24.29
CA GLY A 212 12.06 19.55 25.01
C GLY A 212 13.34 19.31 25.79
N GLY A 213 14.11 20.38 26.09
CA GLY A 213 15.34 20.30 26.89
C GLY A 213 15.12 19.66 28.26
N GLY A 214 16.15 19.09 28.87
CA GLY A 214 16.06 18.49 30.19
C GLY A 214 15.71 17.02 30.24
N GLY A 215 16.00 16.23 29.19
CA GLY A 215 15.80 14.78 29.16
C GLY A 215 14.42 14.36 28.72
N GLY A 216 13.72 15.16 27.91
CA GLY A 216 12.43 14.80 27.33
C GLY A 216 12.53 13.68 26.28
N ASN A 217 11.48 12.88 26.14
CA ASN A 217 11.38 11.79 25.17
C ASN A 217 11.04 12.32 23.78
N GLY A 218 11.62 11.72 22.75
CA GLY A 218 11.26 11.98 21.35
C GLY A 218 9.82 11.55 21.04
N GLY A 219 9.15 12.27 20.13
CA GLY A 219 7.86 11.87 19.60
C GLY A 219 8.00 10.73 18.60
N ASN A 220 6.97 9.87 18.51
CA ASN A 220 6.92 8.80 17.53
C ASN A 220 6.66 9.33 16.12
N GLY A 221 7.17 8.67 15.11
CA GLY A 221 6.80 8.91 13.73
C GLY A 221 5.34 8.51 13.47
N GLY A 222 4.71 9.19 12.51
CA GLY A 222 3.36 8.82 12.05
C GLY A 222 3.41 7.68 11.05
N ASN A 223 2.33 6.93 10.94
CA ASN A 223 2.23 5.84 9.97
C ASN A 223 2.04 6.35 8.55
N GLY A 224 2.53 5.62 7.57
CA GLY A 224 2.24 5.84 6.16
C GLY A 224 0.76 5.57 5.83
N GLY A 225 0.23 6.24 4.81
CA GLY A 225 -1.09 5.96 4.29
C GLY A 225 -1.10 4.69 3.43
N ASN A 226 -2.27 4.08 3.27
CA ASN A 226 -2.46 2.92 2.40
C ASN A 226 -2.59 3.35 0.95
N GLY A 227 -2.03 2.58 0.01
CA GLY A 227 -2.21 2.79 -1.42
C GLY A 227 -3.66 2.52 -1.84
N GLY A 228 -4.16 3.28 -2.81
CA GLY A 228 -5.47 3.06 -3.40
C GLY A 228 -5.51 1.77 -4.24
N ASN A 229 -6.67 1.13 -4.31
CA ASN A 229 -6.86 -0.07 -5.13
C ASN A 229 -7.05 0.28 -6.61
N GLY A 230 -6.63 -0.59 -7.49
CA GLY A 230 -6.93 -0.49 -8.92
C GLY A 230 -8.40 -0.82 -9.21
N GLY A 231 -8.98 -0.10 -10.19
CA GLY A 231 -10.33 -0.35 -10.67
C GLY A 231 -10.43 -1.62 -11.52
N ASN A 232 -11.61 -2.21 -11.57
CA ASN A 232 -11.86 -3.39 -12.39
C ASN A 232 -11.99 -3.03 -13.88
N GLY A 233 -11.56 -3.93 -14.75
CA GLY A 233 -11.82 -3.85 -16.19
C GLY A 233 -13.28 -4.17 -16.54
N ALA A 234 -13.81 -3.56 -17.60
CA ALA A 234 -15.17 -3.80 -18.05
C ALA A 234 -15.30 -5.01 -18.97
N THR A 235 -16.53 -5.47 -19.12
CA THR A 235 -16.88 -6.56 -20.05
C THR A 235 -16.78 -6.11 -21.52
N GLY A 236 -16.32 -7.01 -22.39
CA GLY A 236 -16.35 -6.84 -23.84
C GLY A 236 -17.75 -6.88 -24.44
N GLY A 237 -17.88 -6.54 -25.74
CA GLY A 237 -19.14 -6.59 -26.49
C GLY A 237 -19.72 -8.01 -26.55
N TRP A 238 -21.07 -8.11 -26.61
CA TRP A 238 -21.76 -9.40 -26.52
C TRP A 238 -21.34 -10.40 -27.61
N LEU A 239 -21.17 -9.98 -28.86
CA LEU A 239 -20.79 -10.89 -29.94
C LEU A 239 -19.27 -11.04 -30.06
N TYR A 240 -18.54 -9.93 -30.07
CA TYR A 240 -17.08 -9.92 -30.17
C TYR A 240 -16.50 -8.76 -29.41
N GLY A 241 -15.61 -9.06 -28.49
CA GLY A 241 -14.86 -8.06 -27.74
C GLY A 241 -14.10 -8.68 -26.57
N ASN A 242 -12.92 -8.18 -26.33
CA ASN A 242 -12.12 -8.60 -25.19
C ASN A 242 -12.59 -7.89 -23.92
N GLY A 243 -12.44 -8.53 -22.77
CA GLY A 243 -12.57 -7.86 -21.48
C GLY A 243 -11.47 -6.83 -21.27
N GLY A 244 -11.78 -5.73 -20.62
CA GLY A 244 -10.79 -4.72 -20.25
C GLY A 244 -9.83 -5.22 -19.17
N ALA A 245 -8.60 -4.76 -19.16
CA ALA A 245 -7.66 -5.06 -18.08
C ALA A 245 -8.05 -4.40 -16.75
N GLY A 246 -7.78 -5.01 -15.62
CA GLY A 246 -7.85 -4.37 -14.31
C GLY A 246 -6.76 -3.32 -14.13
N GLY A 247 -7.05 -2.27 -13.40
CA GLY A 247 -6.09 -1.23 -13.02
C GLY A 247 -5.09 -1.72 -11.97
N GLN A 248 -3.96 -1.07 -11.87
CA GLN A 248 -2.94 -1.39 -10.87
C GLN A 248 -3.28 -0.75 -9.53
N GLY A 249 -2.97 -1.43 -8.43
CA GLY A 249 -2.91 -0.83 -7.12
C GLY A 249 -1.81 0.23 -7.03
N ALA A 250 -1.91 1.14 -6.09
CA ALA A 250 -0.91 2.17 -5.86
C ALA A 250 -0.02 1.86 -4.66
N THR A 251 1.20 2.35 -4.71
CA THR A 251 2.15 2.21 -3.61
C THR A 251 1.67 2.91 -2.35
N ALA A 252 1.93 2.30 -1.23
CA ALA A 252 1.66 2.85 0.08
C ALA A 252 2.69 3.92 0.49
N GLY A 253 2.30 4.77 1.43
CA GLY A 253 3.19 5.73 2.06
C GLY A 253 4.17 5.07 3.02
N ALA A 254 5.38 5.59 3.09
CA ALA A 254 6.34 5.19 4.12
C ALA A 254 5.93 5.71 5.50
N GLY A 255 6.35 5.05 6.56
CA GLY A 255 6.27 5.58 7.92
C GLY A 255 7.09 6.87 8.10
N GLY A 256 6.86 7.62 9.17
CA GLY A 256 7.64 8.80 9.50
C GLY A 256 8.70 8.49 10.57
N ALA A 257 9.83 9.22 10.55
CA ALA A 257 10.90 8.98 11.50
C ALA A 257 10.52 9.33 12.95
N GLY A 258 10.94 8.50 13.90
CA GLY A 258 10.89 8.82 15.33
C GLY A 258 11.92 9.89 15.71
N ALA A 259 11.56 10.80 16.61
CA ALA A 259 12.47 11.84 17.05
C ALA A 259 13.42 11.36 18.15
N ASN A 260 14.60 11.96 18.21
CA ASN A 260 15.59 11.62 19.24
C ASN A 260 15.16 12.13 20.64
N GLY A 261 15.50 11.37 21.66
CA GLY A 261 15.45 11.82 23.03
C GLY A 261 16.51 12.89 23.30
N VAL A 262 16.24 13.84 24.24
CA VAL A 262 17.17 14.91 24.59
C VAL A 262 18.08 14.51 25.73
N SER A 263 19.35 14.85 25.60
CA SER A 263 20.35 14.64 26.66
C SER A 263 20.16 15.59 27.84
N SER A 264 20.36 15.11 29.07
CA SER A 264 20.38 15.94 30.26
C SER A 264 21.37 15.41 31.30
N THR A 265 21.71 16.25 32.29
CA THR A 265 22.63 15.89 33.38
C THR A 265 22.05 14.82 34.31
N ASN A 266 20.74 14.64 34.36
CA ASN A 266 20.09 13.70 35.28
C ASN A 266 19.62 12.40 34.62
N GLY A 267 19.22 12.44 33.37
CA GLY A 267 18.74 11.28 32.62
C GLY A 267 18.41 11.69 31.19
N GLY A 268 18.81 10.89 30.20
CA GLY A 268 18.45 11.09 28.83
C GLY A 268 16.96 10.75 28.60
N GLY A 269 16.31 11.39 27.64
CA GLY A 269 14.98 10.98 27.16
C GLY A 269 15.06 9.81 26.19
N THR A 270 14.05 8.93 26.16
CA THR A 270 13.96 7.85 25.18
C THR A 270 13.75 8.39 23.77
N GLY A 271 14.29 7.71 22.76
CA GLY A 271 13.95 7.96 21.36
C GLY A 271 12.49 7.61 21.07
N GLY A 272 11.84 8.34 20.16
CA GLY A 272 10.53 7.98 19.63
C GLY A 272 10.62 6.81 18.65
N ASN A 273 9.59 5.99 18.58
CA ASN A 273 9.52 4.90 17.60
C ASN A 273 9.37 5.44 16.17
N GLY A 274 9.90 4.75 15.20
CA GLY A 274 9.58 4.95 13.79
C GLY A 274 8.12 4.61 13.47
N GLY A 275 7.55 5.27 12.49
CA GLY A 275 6.21 4.99 11.98
C GLY A 275 6.19 3.73 11.11
N ILE A 276 5.05 3.06 11.09
CA ILE A 276 4.80 1.87 10.27
C ILE A 276 4.50 2.30 8.83
N GLY A 277 4.99 1.56 7.84
CA GLY A 277 4.62 1.73 6.43
C GLY A 277 3.16 1.35 6.18
N GLY A 278 2.49 2.04 5.24
CA GLY A 278 1.13 1.67 4.83
C GLY A 278 1.08 0.40 4.00
N THR A 279 -0.10 -0.17 3.82
CA THR A 279 -0.32 -1.33 2.95
C THR A 279 -0.45 -0.94 1.49
N GLY A 280 0.12 -1.73 0.56
CA GLY A 280 -0.02 -1.51 -0.88
C GLY A 280 -1.44 -1.74 -1.36
N GLY A 281 -1.89 -0.97 -2.36
CA GLY A 281 -3.20 -1.16 -2.99
C GLY A 281 -3.27 -2.45 -3.78
N SER A 282 -4.43 -3.11 -3.78
CA SER A 282 -4.66 -4.30 -4.59
C SER A 282 -4.91 -3.96 -6.06
N GLY A 283 -4.53 -4.82 -6.97
CA GLY A 283 -4.88 -4.72 -8.38
C GLY A 283 -6.36 -5.01 -8.64
N GLY A 284 -6.96 -4.31 -9.60
CA GLY A 284 -8.35 -4.56 -10.03
C GLY A 284 -8.49 -5.84 -10.85
N ALA A 285 -9.67 -6.44 -10.84
CA ALA A 285 -9.95 -7.62 -11.65
C ALA A 285 -10.05 -7.27 -13.15
N GLY A 286 -9.66 -8.19 -14.02
CA GLY A 286 -9.90 -8.08 -15.46
C GLY A 286 -11.37 -8.29 -15.80
N GLY A 287 -11.86 -7.60 -16.85
CA GLY A 287 -13.22 -7.74 -17.36
C GLY A 287 -13.41 -9.02 -18.18
N ASN A 288 -14.64 -9.48 -18.29
CA ASN A 288 -15.00 -10.67 -19.04
C ASN A 288 -15.18 -10.36 -20.53
N ALA A 289 -14.91 -11.33 -21.41
CA ALA A 289 -15.31 -11.24 -22.81
C ALA A 289 -16.80 -11.62 -23.01
N GLY A 290 -17.38 -11.27 -24.16
CA GLY A 290 -18.74 -11.65 -24.53
C GLY A 290 -18.85 -13.07 -25.08
N LEU A 291 -19.37 -13.23 -26.31
CA LEU A 291 -19.48 -14.54 -26.98
C LEU A 291 -18.11 -15.00 -27.49
N LEU A 292 -17.37 -14.10 -28.10
CA LEU A 292 -16.05 -14.30 -28.69
C LEU A 292 -15.10 -13.23 -28.16
N GLY A 293 -13.97 -13.60 -27.65
CA GLY A 293 -12.94 -12.68 -27.15
C GLY A 293 -12.16 -13.24 -25.96
N VAL A 294 -11.12 -12.56 -25.60
CA VAL A 294 -10.22 -12.91 -24.48
C VAL A 294 -10.64 -12.15 -23.21
N GLY A 295 -10.63 -12.80 -22.06
CA GLY A 295 -10.80 -12.13 -20.77
C GLY A 295 -9.69 -11.13 -20.51
N GLY A 296 -9.99 -10.01 -19.86
CA GLY A 296 -9.03 -9.00 -19.46
C GLY A 296 -8.04 -9.52 -18.41
N ALA A 297 -6.81 -9.08 -18.45
CA ALA A 297 -5.83 -9.40 -17.40
C ALA A 297 -6.18 -8.68 -16.09
N GLY A 298 -5.90 -9.31 -14.95
CA GLY A 298 -5.94 -8.68 -13.64
C GLY A 298 -4.83 -7.65 -13.47
N GLY A 299 -5.10 -6.59 -12.70
CA GLY A 299 -4.12 -5.56 -12.37
C GLY A 299 -3.10 -6.04 -11.34
N HIS A 300 -1.97 -5.38 -11.30
CA HIS A 300 -0.90 -5.69 -10.34
C HIS A 300 -1.24 -5.12 -8.95
N GLY A 301 -0.95 -5.86 -7.91
CA GLY A 301 -0.85 -5.32 -6.55
C GLY A 301 0.39 -4.44 -6.42
N ALA A 302 0.32 -3.46 -5.54
CA ALA A 302 1.42 -2.53 -5.32
C ALA A 302 2.21 -2.87 -4.05
N SER A 303 3.42 -2.34 -3.96
CA SER A 303 4.27 -2.57 -2.79
C SER A 303 3.76 -1.83 -1.55
N GLY A 304 3.95 -2.45 -0.40
CA GLY A 304 3.79 -1.83 0.91
C GLY A 304 4.81 -0.72 1.13
N GLY A 305 4.45 0.22 2.00
CA GLY A 305 5.33 1.31 2.42
C GLY A 305 6.46 0.81 3.33
N ALA A 306 7.63 1.45 3.26
CA ALA A 306 8.69 1.16 4.21
C ALA A 306 8.35 1.71 5.60
N GLY A 307 8.80 1.02 6.65
CA GLY A 307 8.90 1.61 7.99
C GLY A 307 9.96 2.72 8.03
N ASP A 308 10.03 3.49 9.12
CA ASP A 308 11.09 4.49 9.28
C ASP A 308 11.83 4.33 10.62
N ARG A 309 12.97 4.99 10.73
CA ARG A 309 13.91 4.82 11.83
C ARG A 309 13.34 5.23 13.18
N GLY A 310 13.65 4.45 14.21
CA GLY A 310 13.51 4.86 15.61
C GLY A 310 14.50 5.97 15.99
N GLY A 311 14.05 6.91 16.83
CA GLY A 311 14.91 7.98 17.37
C GLY A 311 15.96 7.42 18.34
N ALA A 312 17.13 8.07 18.39
CA ALA A 312 18.16 7.71 19.37
C ALA A 312 17.77 8.15 20.79
N GLY A 313 18.18 7.39 21.80
CA GLY A 313 18.08 7.77 23.20
C GLY A 313 19.00 8.95 23.54
N GLY A 314 18.55 9.83 24.43
CA GLY A 314 19.35 10.94 24.93
C GLY A 314 20.44 10.48 25.91
N THR A 315 21.57 11.22 25.97
CA THR A 315 22.64 10.95 26.93
C THR A 315 22.34 11.58 28.30
N GLY A 316 22.71 10.93 29.38
CA GLY A 316 22.52 11.44 30.75
C GLY A 316 23.24 10.60 31.79
N PHE A 317 23.13 10.97 33.09
CA PHE A 317 23.64 10.14 34.19
C PHE A 317 22.97 8.75 34.19
N ILE A 318 21.66 8.75 33.97
CA ILE A 318 20.90 7.57 33.56
C ILE A 318 20.58 7.76 32.08
N SER A 319 21.15 6.94 31.23
CA SER A 319 20.90 6.98 29.80
C SER A 319 19.57 6.29 29.46
N SER A 320 19.02 6.60 28.33
CA SER A 320 17.73 6.06 27.90
C SER A 320 17.82 5.29 26.60
N ASP A 321 16.85 4.43 26.40
CA ASP A 321 16.77 3.52 25.26
C ASP A 321 16.49 4.27 23.94
N GLY A 322 16.95 3.73 22.84
CA GLY A 322 16.53 4.11 21.49
C GLY A 322 15.08 3.69 21.22
N GLY A 323 14.38 4.43 20.37
CA GLY A 323 13.06 4.03 19.85
C GLY A 323 13.14 2.84 18.90
N ALA A 324 12.10 2.03 18.83
CA ALA A 324 12.00 0.95 17.85
C ALA A 324 11.96 1.50 16.43
N GLY A 325 12.52 0.77 15.46
CA GLY A 325 12.29 0.99 14.04
C GLY A 325 10.83 0.69 13.68
N GLY A 326 10.32 1.37 12.67
CA GLY A 326 8.97 1.11 12.14
C GLY A 326 8.92 -0.17 11.31
N ASP A 327 7.81 -0.87 11.39
CA ASP A 327 7.54 -2.04 10.56
C ASP A 327 7.27 -1.62 9.09
N GLY A 328 7.63 -2.46 8.14
CA GLY A 328 7.18 -2.33 6.76
C GLY A 328 5.70 -2.69 6.60
N GLY A 329 5.00 -2.03 5.68
CA GLY A 329 3.62 -2.38 5.34
C GLY A 329 3.54 -3.55 4.38
N ASP A 330 2.42 -4.25 4.36
CA ASP A 330 2.21 -5.38 3.46
C ASP A 330 2.03 -4.95 2.00
N GLY A 331 2.37 -5.81 1.06
CA GLY A 331 2.09 -5.64 -0.36
C GLY A 331 0.61 -5.87 -0.68
N GLY A 332 0.09 -5.20 -1.71
CA GLY A 332 -1.27 -5.42 -2.20
C GLY A 332 -1.40 -6.70 -3.05
N ASN A 333 -2.58 -7.28 -3.08
CA ASN A 333 -2.86 -8.48 -3.87
C ASN A 333 -2.97 -8.18 -5.37
N GLY A 334 -2.63 -9.13 -6.21
CA GLY A 334 -2.90 -9.06 -7.65
C GLY A 334 -4.40 -9.27 -7.96
N GLY A 335 -4.91 -8.57 -8.97
CA GLY A 335 -6.29 -8.74 -9.45
C GLY A 335 -6.49 -10.03 -10.22
N ALA A 336 -7.68 -10.64 -10.13
CA ALA A 336 -8.02 -11.82 -10.90
C ALA A 336 -8.15 -11.51 -12.39
N GLY A 337 -7.84 -12.47 -13.26
CA GLY A 337 -8.11 -12.38 -14.69
C GLY A 337 -9.60 -12.56 -15.01
N GLY A 338 -10.08 -11.89 -16.06
CA GLY A 338 -11.45 -12.03 -16.56
C GLY A 338 -11.66 -13.32 -17.37
N THR A 339 -12.91 -13.78 -17.46
CA THR A 339 -13.25 -14.98 -18.24
C THR A 339 -13.18 -14.74 -19.74
N GLY A 340 -12.77 -15.75 -20.51
CA GLY A 340 -12.85 -15.76 -21.96
C GLY A 340 -14.30 -15.76 -22.47
N GLY A 341 -14.49 -15.56 -23.79
CA GLY A 341 -15.81 -15.51 -24.40
C GLY A 341 -16.57 -16.83 -24.28
N LEU A 342 -17.90 -16.79 -24.43
CA LEU A 342 -18.73 -17.99 -24.27
C LEU A 342 -18.34 -19.12 -25.22
N LEU A 343 -18.02 -18.83 -26.47
CA LEU A 343 -17.65 -19.87 -27.47
C LEU A 343 -16.14 -19.98 -27.66
N PHE A 344 -15.46 -18.87 -27.85
CA PHE A 344 -14.02 -18.82 -28.13
C PHE A 344 -13.34 -17.72 -27.31
N GLY A 345 -12.18 -18.00 -26.81
CA GLY A 345 -11.28 -17.06 -26.20
C GLY A 345 -10.60 -17.59 -24.94
N ALA A 346 -9.39 -17.18 -24.72
CA ALA A 346 -8.68 -17.50 -23.48
C ALA A 346 -9.19 -16.66 -22.31
N GLY A 347 -9.11 -17.18 -21.11
CA GLY A 347 -9.23 -16.40 -19.87
C GLY A 347 -8.06 -15.43 -19.73
N GLY A 348 -8.27 -14.30 -19.07
CA GLY A 348 -7.24 -13.34 -18.73
C GLY A 348 -6.30 -13.87 -17.65
N ASN A 349 -5.06 -13.46 -17.67
CA ASN A 349 -4.11 -13.82 -16.62
C ASN A 349 -4.41 -13.02 -15.34
N GLY A 350 -4.16 -13.61 -14.18
CA GLY A 350 -4.15 -12.90 -12.91
C GLY A 350 -2.95 -11.95 -12.82
N GLY A 351 -3.12 -10.82 -12.14
CA GLY A 351 -2.04 -9.88 -11.88
C GLY A 351 -1.12 -10.36 -10.75
N PRO A 352 0.14 -10.00 -10.73
CA PRO A 352 1.04 -10.33 -9.63
C PRO A 352 0.71 -9.52 -8.36
N GLY A 353 1.03 -10.08 -7.20
CA GLY A 353 0.98 -9.39 -5.92
C GLY A 353 2.13 -8.39 -5.77
N GLY A 354 1.93 -7.36 -4.95
CA GLY A 354 2.94 -6.35 -4.61
C GLY A 354 3.91 -6.86 -3.55
N SER A 355 5.12 -6.32 -3.53
CA SER A 355 6.10 -6.67 -2.50
C SER A 355 5.80 -6.03 -1.16
N GLY A 356 6.15 -6.68 -0.06
CA GLY A 356 6.13 -6.09 1.27
C GLY A 356 7.14 -4.94 1.41
N GLY A 357 6.81 -3.97 2.26
CA GLY A 357 7.70 -2.87 2.60
C GLY A 357 8.86 -3.33 3.47
N ALA A 358 10.02 -2.70 3.31
CA ALA A 358 11.15 -2.94 4.19
C ALA A 358 10.94 -2.26 5.55
N ALA A 359 11.44 -2.86 6.61
CA ALA A 359 11.51 -2.22 7.91
C ALA A 359 12.71 -1.30 8.02
N ASP A 360 12.74 -0.42 9.03
CA ASP A 360 13.92 0.40 9.31
C ASP A 360 14.49 0.13 10.71
N ILE A 361 15.74 0.58 10.89
CA ILE A 361 16.55 0.25 12.07
C ILE A 361 16.04 0.94 13.34
N GLY A 362 16.22 0.25 14.48
CA GLY A 362 16.00 0.83 15.80
C GLY A 362 16.98 1.96 16.09
N GLY A 363 16.55 2.94 16.89
CA GLY A 363 17.40 4.01 17.36
C GLY A 363 18.49 3.52 18.31
N ASN A 364 19.64 4.17 18.29
CA ASN A 364 20.72 3.82 19.22
C ASN A 364 20.37 4.22 20.66
N GLY A 365 20.79 3.44 21.64
CA GLY A 365 20.73 3.81 23.04
C GLY A 365 21.62 5.00 23.36
N GLY A 366 21.21 5.86 24.31
CA GLY A 366 21.99 6.99 24.77
C GLY A 366 23.24 6.55 25.57
N ALA A 367 24.36 7.28 25.41
CA ALA A 367 25.54 7.03 26.22
C ALA A 367 25.38 7.57 27.64
N GLY A 368 25.81 6.80 28.65
CA GLY A 368 25.86 7.28 30.04
C GLY A 368 26.97 8.32 30.25
N ASN A 369 26.66 9.43 30.93
CA ASN A 369 27.62 10.52 31.25
C ASN A 369 28.28 10.39 32.63
N GLY A 370 28.20 9.21 33.28
CA GLY A 370 28.81 8.98 34.58
C GLY A 370 30.32 9.19 34.54
N GLY A 371 30.83 10.19 35.24
CA GLY A 371 32.28 10.45 35.42
C GLY A 371 33.03 9.39 36.22
N GLY A 372 32.50 8.19 36.32
CA GLY A 372 33.03 6.98 36.93
C GLY A 372 32.63 5.75 36.14
N THR A 373 33.12 4.63 36.57
CA THR A 373 32.95 3.32 35.92
C THR A 373 31.50 2.82 35.84
N ASP A 374 30.48 3.56 36.31
CA ASP A 374 29.13 3.09 36.57
C ASP A 374 28.01 3.77 35.76
N GLY A 375 28.31 4.52 34.69
CA GLY A 375 27.30 5.08 33.78
C GLY A 375 26.78 4.03 32.81
N ASN A 376 25.64 3.40 33.12
CA ASN A 376 25.01 2.47 32.21
C ASN A 376 24.52 3.19 30.95
N GLY A 377 24.92 2.72 29.76
CA GLY A 377 24.35 3.12 28.49
C GLY A 377 22.90 2.60 28.35
N GLY A 378 22.06 3.33 27.63
CA GLY A 378 20.74 2.87 27.27
C GLY A 378 20.77 1.72 26.26
N ASN A 379 19.73 0.91 26.23
CA ASN A 379 19.58 -0.14 25.23
C ASN A 379 19.28 0.45 23.85
N GLY A 380 19.72 -0.22 22.79
CA GLY A 380 19.27 0.06 21.44
C GLY A 380 17.79 -0.27 21.28
N GLY A 381 17.07 0.52 20.48
CA GLY A 381 15.70 0.19 20.08
C GLY A 381 15.68 -1.06 19.19
N SER A 382 14.60 -1.84 19.26
CA SER A 382 14.41 -2.99 18.34
C SER A 382 14.30 -2.53 16.89
N GLY A 383 14.81 -3.33 15.95
CA GLY A 383 14.53 -3.17 14.52
C GLY A 383 13.09 -3.51 14.22
N GLY A 384 12.48 -2.84 13.25
CA GLY A 384 11.13 -3.14 12.79
C GLY A 384 11.02 -4.48 12.07
N GLY A 385 9.86 -5.10 12.11
CA GLY A 385 9.50 -6.26 11.31
C GLY A 385 9.20 -5.85 9.85
N ALA A 386 9.49 -6.70 8.90
CA ALA A 386 9.20 -6.41 7.49
C ALA A 386 7.75 -6.75 7.15
N GLY A 387 7.19 -6.00 6.19
CA GLY A 387 5.87 -6.30 5.62
C GLY A 387 5.91 -7.57 4.77
N SER A 388 4.80 -8.29 4.77
CA SER A 388 4.61 -9.49 3.94
C SER A 388 4.39 -9.10 2.48
N GLY A 389 4.78 -9.98 1.55
CA GLY A 389 4.37 -9.85 0.16
C GLY A 389 2.85 -9.97 0.03
N GLY A 390 2.24 -9.30 -0.97
CA GLY A 390 0.80 -9.42 -1.20
C GLY A 390 0.39 -10.89 -1.33
N ASP A 391 -0.60 -11.29 -0.56
CA ASP A 391 -1.12 -12.66 -0.41
C ASP A 391 -1.80 -13.16 -1.69
N GLY A 392 -1.12 -13.29 -2.70
CA GLY A 392 -1.62 -13.91 -3.87
C GLY A 392 -1.43 -13.08 -5.13
N GLY A 393 -0.77 -13.63 -6.06
CA GLY A 393 -1.05 -13.35 -7.44
C GLY A 393 -2.55 -13.59 -7.68
N GLY A 394 -3.21 -12.71 -8.44
CA GLY A 394 -4.60 -12.92 -8.82
C GLY A 394 -4.79 -14.28 -9.52
N ALA A 395 -5.93 -14.91 -9.32
CA ALA A 395 -6.26 -16.13 -10.05
C ALA A 395 -6.40 -15.84 -11.55
N GLY A 396 -6.07 -16.80 -12.40
CA GLY A 396 -6.38 -16.74 -13.82
C GLY A 396 -7.90 -16.75 -14.08
N GLY A 397 -8.36 -16.13 -15.16
CA GLY A 397 -9.74 -16.22 -15.62
C GLY A 397 -10.00 -17.52 -16.38
N ASN A 398 -11.22 -18.05 -16.30
CA ASN A 398 -11.61 -19.26 -17.02
C ASN A 398 -11.49 -19.06 -18.53
N GLY A 399 -11.10 -20.09 -19.27
CA GLY A 399 -11.23 -20.14 -20.71
C GLY A 399 -12.69 -20.05 -21.16
N ALA A 400 -12.92 -19.84 -22.46
CA ALA A 400 -14.25 -19.86 -23.02
C ALA A 400 -14.94 -21.21 -22.73
N TRP A 401 -16.27 -21.18 -22.63
CA TRP A 401 -17.02 -22.39 -22.32
C TRP A 401 -16.74 -23.53 -23.32
N LEU A 402 -16.60 -23.25 -24.59
CA LEU A 402 -16.38 -24.30 -25.59
C LEU A 402 -14.90 -24.45 -25.98
N PHE A 403 -14.24 -23.38 -26.43
CA PHE A 403 -12.86 -23.40 -26.93
C PHE A 403 -12.06 -22.23 -26.34
N GLY A 404 -11.13 -22.51 -25.49
CA GLY A 404 -10.22 -21.48 -24.97
C GLY A 404 -9.36 -21.96 -23.82
N ASN A 405 -8.16 -21.48 -23.75
CA ASN A 405 -7.28 -21.81 -22.63
C ASN A 405 -7.68 -21.03 -21.36
N GLY A 406 -7.54 -21.63 -20.21
CA GLY A 406 -7.59 -20.93 -18.93
C GLY A 406 -6.47 -19.91 -18.82
N GLY A 407 -6.71 -18.80 -18.15
CA GLY A 407 -5.70 -17.80 -17.81
C GLY A 407 -4.73 -18.33 -16.76
N ALA A 408 -3.48 -17.90 -16.81
CA ALA A 408 -2.50 -18.21 -15.78
C ALA A 408 -2.76 -17.39 -14.51
N GLY A 409 -2.44 -17.93 -13.35
CA GLY A 409 -2.39 -17.21 -12.10
C GLY A 409 -1.21 -16.23 -12.06
N GLY A 410 -1.36 -15.11 -11.37
CA GLY A 410 -0.29 -14.16 -11.14
C GLY A 410 0.71 -14.66 -10.10
N GLY A 411 1.95 -14.18 -10.12
CA GLY A 411 2.94 -14.49 -9.09
C GLY A 411 2.66 -13.76 -7.78
N GLY A 412 3.05 -14.31 -6.64
CA GLY A 412 3.03 -13.66 -5.34
C GLY A 412 4.02 -12.50 -5.25
N GLY A 413 3.81 -11.57 -4.33
CA GLY A 413 4.72 -10.48 -4.03
C GLY A 413 5.87 -10.91 -3.11
N LYS A 414 7.02 -10.28 -3.23
CA LYS A 414 8.16 -10.61 -2.35
C LYS A 414 7.94 -10.08 -0.94
N GLY A 415 8.40 -10.81 0.08
CA GLY A 415 8.49 -10.32 1.45
C GLY A 415 9.50 -9.18 1.59
N GLY A 416 9.20 -8.20 2.43
CA GLY A 416 10.11 -7.10 2.76
C GLY A 416 11.28 -7.57 3.62
N ASN A 417 12.30 -6.74 3.76
CA ASN A 417 13.45 -7.07 4.60
C ASN A 417 13.30 -6.50 6.01
N GLY A 418 13.55 -7.31 7.02
CA GLY A 418 13.65 -6.90 8.42
C GLY A 418 14.89 -6.06 8.68
N ALA A 419 14.83 -5.21 9.70
CA ALA A 419 15.89 -4.29 10.02
C ALA A 419 16.70 -4.68 11.26
N GLY A 420 17.90 -4.11 11.37
CA GLY A 420 18.74 -4.27 12.55
C GLY A 420 18.23 -3.48 13.75
N GLY A 421 18.43 -4.01 14.96
CA GLY A 421 18.25 -3.24 16.19
C GLY A 421 19.30 -2.15 16.33
N GLY A 422 18.97 -1.08 17.06
CA GLY A 422 19.89 0.00 17.38
C GLY A 422 21.03 -0.47 18.28
N LEU A 423 22.16 0.22 18.22
CA LEU A 423 23.30 -0.08 19.08
C LEU A 423 23.01 0.35 20.52
N GLY A 424 23.45 -0.45 21.50
CA GLY A 424 23.44 -0.04 22.90
C GLY A 424 24.41 1.11 23.14
N GLY A 425 24.03 2.04 24.05
CA GLY A 425 24.88 3.18 24.43
C GLY A 425 25.89 2.81 25.50
N GLY A 426 27.12 3.29 25.39
CA GLY A 426 28.16 3.10 26.41
C GLY A 426 28.58 1.66 26.65
N SER A 427 29.21 1.39 27.79
CA SER A 427 29.84 0.09 28.11
C SER A 427 28.87 -1.03 28.50
N PHE A 428 27.59 -0.71 28.82
CA PHE A 428 26.60 -1.66 29.34
C PHE A 428 25.26 -1.63 28.64
N GLY A 429 25.08 -0.77 27.64
CA GLY A 429 23.85 -0.76 26.83
C GLY A 429 23.77 -2.00 25.92
N LEU A 430 22.67 -2.74 25.98
CA LEU A 430 22.43 -3.88 25.10
C LEU A 430 21.95 -3.40 23.71
N PRO A 431 22.39 -4.05 22.62
CA PRO A 431 21.83 -3.77 21.31
C PRO A 431 20.34 -4.14 21.28
N GLY A 432 19.56 -3.42 20.49
CA GLY A 432 18.16 -3.74 20.26
C GLY A 432 17.99 -5.08 19.51
N LEU A 433 16.82 -5.68 19.64
CA LEU A 433 16.46 -6.87 18.90
C LEU A 433 16.36 -6.56 17.41
N ASN A 434 16.72 -7.51 16.57
CA ASN A 434 16.59 -7.37 15.12
C ASN A 434 15.18 -7.78 14.66
N GLY A 435 14.68 -7.12 13.62
CA GLY A 435 13.40 -7.42 13.01
C GLY A 435 13.45 -8.63 12.07
N SER A 436 12.38 -9.40 12.02
CA SER A 436 12.22 -10.52 11.10
C SER A 436 12.00 -10.06 9.66
N GLY A 437 12.34 -10.91 8.68
CA GLY A 437 11.92 -10.75 7.30
C GLY A 437 10.43 -11.02 7.14
N GLY A 438 9.77 -10.32 6.22
CA GLY A 438 8.36 -10.55 5.86
C GLY A 438 8.21 -11.80 4.98
N ASP A 439 7.06 -12.44 5.05
CA ASP A 439 6.76 -13.62 4.26
C ASP A 439 6.57 -13.26 2.78
N GLY A 440 6.94 -14.14 1.88
CA GLY A 440 6.63 -14.04 0.46
C GLY A 440 5.16 -14.37 0.21
N GLY A 441 4.52 -13.67 -0.72
CA GLY A 441 3.13 -13.91 -1.11
C GLY A 441 2.98 -15.19 -1.96
N ASP A 442 1.80 -15.79 -1.89
CA ASP A 442 1.44 -16.98 -2.64
C ASP A 442 1.22 -16.67 -4.14
N GLY A 443 1.44 -17.62 -5.00
CA GLY A 443 1.04 -17.55 -6.41
C GLY A 443 -0.47 -17.80 -6.58
N GLY A 444 -1.11 -17.06 -7.49
CA GLY A 444 -2.51 -17.28 -7.86
C GLY A 444 -2.71 -18.58 -8.64
N ASN A 445 -3.88 -19.20 -8.51
CA ASN A 445 -4.19 -20.41 -9.25
C ASN A 445 -4.44 -20.14 -10.73
N GLY A 446 -4.02 -21.03 -11.59
CA GLY A 446 -4.44 -21.09 -12.98
C GLY A 446 -5.90 -21.51 -13.09
N ALA A 447 -6.58 -21.05 -14.14
CA ALA A 447 -7.98 -21.34 -14.35
C ALA A 447 -8.22 -22.51 -15.33
N PRO A 448 -9.38 -23.17 -15.28
CA PRO A 448 -9.70 -24.25 -16.21
C PRO A 448 -9.84 -23.76 -17.64
N GLY A 449 -9.48 -24.62 -18.58
CA GLY A 449 -9.73 -24.45 -20.01
C GLY A 449 -11.20 -24.68 -20.39
N GLY A 450 -11.53 -24.46 -21.68
CA GLY A 450 -12.86 -24.67 -22.24
C GLY A 450 -13.30 -26.15 -22.21
N VAL A 451 -14.62 -26.36 -22.18
CA VAL A 451 -15.20 -27.70 -22.01
C VAL A 451 -14.79 -28.68 -23.13
N LEU A 452 -14.77 -28.25 -24.38
CA LEU A 452 -14.41 -29.14 -25.50
C LEU A 452 -12.90 -29.16 -25.74
N TYR A 453 -12.30 -27.99 -25.82
CA TYR A 453 -10.86 -27.85 -26.07
C TYR A 453 -10.30 -26.60 -25.40
N GLY A 454 -9.25 -26.76 -24.63
CA GLY A 454 -8.51 -25.68 -24.02
C GLY A 454 -7.61 -26.17 -22.88
N ASN A 455 -6.36 -25.77 -22.91
CA ASN A 455 -5.45 -26.09 -21.82
C ASN A 455 -5.88 -25.38 -20.54
N GLY A 456 -5.67 -26.01 -19.40
CA GLY A 456 -5.69 -25.34 -18.12
C GLY A 456 -4.62 -24.27 -18.04
N GLY A 457 -4.89 -23.15 -17.36
CA GLY A 457 -3.92 -22.10 -17.11
C GLY A 457 -2.84 -22.55 -16.11
N ALA A 458 -1.62 -22.08 -16.26
CA ALA A 458 -0.58 -22.39 -15.29
C ALA A 458 -0.83 -21.65 -13.96
N GLY A 459 -0.48 -22.27 -12.84
CA GLY A 459 -0.42 -21.61 -11.53
C GLY A 459 0.70 -20.56 -11.49
N GLY A 460 0.48 -19.49 -10.75
CA GLY A 460 1.48 -18.45 -10.50
C GLY A 460 2.56 -18.93 -9.53
N GLN A 461 3.73 -18.35 -9.60
CA GLN A 461 4.83 -18.72 -8.71
C GLN A 461 4.65 -18.04 -7.34
N GLY A 462 4.91 -18.74 -6.26
CA GLY A 462 5.11 -18.17 -4.95
C GLY A 462 6.40 -17.35 -4.93
N SER A 463 6.44 -16.33 -4.09
CA SER A 463 7.59 -15.44 -4.03
C SER A 463 8.46 -15.68 -2.81
N SER A 464 9.69 -15.19 -2.84
CA SER A 464 10.64 -15.37 -1.76
C SER A 464 10.26 -14.56 -0.52
N GLY A 465 10.50 -15.13 0.65
CA GLY A 465 10.49 -14.40 1.91
C GLY A 465 11.62 -13.37 1.96
N GLY A 466 11.43 -12.34 2.79
CA GLY A 466 12.39 -11.28 3.02
C GLY A 466 13.54 -11.71 3.94
N ILE A 467 14.63 -10.96 3.89
CA ILE A 467 15.80 -11.18 4.73
C ILE A 467 15.51 -10.67 6.14
N GLY A 468 15.78 -11.47 7.16
CA GLY A 468 15.77 -11.01 8.56
C GLY A 468 17.00 -10.16 8.88
N GLY A 469 16.86 -9.23 9.85
CA GLY A 469 18.00 -8.50 10.40
C GLY A 469 19.05 -9.47 10.99
N PRO A 470 20.25 -8.98 11.36
CA PRO A 470 21.35 -9.82 11.84
C PRO A 470 20.94 -10.70 13.02
N GLY A 471 20.86 -12.01 12.84
CA GLY A 471 20.42 -12.96 13.87
C GLY A 471 18.89 -13.12 14.02
N ALA A 472 18.06 -12.33 13.31
CA ALA A 472 16.62 -12.52 13.26
C ALA A 472 16.21 -13.56 12.19
N THR A 473 14.98 -14.03 12.25
CA THR A 473 14.45 -15.00 11.29
C THR A 473 14.20 -14.38 9.92
N GLY A 474 14.52 -15.10 8.84
CA GLY A 474 14.05 -14.79 7.50
C GLY A 474 12.56 -15.11 7.34
N GLY A 475 11.87 -14.40 6.46
CA GLY A 475 10.47 -14.67 6.13
C GLY A 475 10.28 -16.00 5.39
N ALA A 476 9.11 -16.62 5.51
CA ALA A 476 8.76 -17.80 4.74
C ALA A 476 8.62 -17.50 3.25
N GLY A 477 8.91 -18.45 2.39
CA GLY A 477 8.56 -18.37 0.96
C GLY A 477 7.08 -18.64 0.74
N GLY A 478 6.47 -17.92 -0.21
CA GLY A 478 5.09 -18.09 -0.62
C GLY A 478 4.86 -19.42 -1.35
N LYS A 479 3.65 -19.94 -1.26
CA LYS A 479 3.21 -21.14 -1.95
C LYS A 479 3.06 -20.88 -3.46
N GLY A 480 3.40 -21.86 -4.31
CA GLY A 480 3.04 -21.84 -5.72
C GLY A 480 1.53 -22.08 -5.92
N GLY A 481 0.92 -21.37 -6.88
CA GLY A 481 -0.48 -21.57 -7.26
C GLY A 481 -0.69 -22.89 -7.99
N ASP A 482 -1.89 -23.45 -7.87
CA ASP A 482 -2.25 -24.70 -8.58
C ASP A 482 -2.49 -24.41 -10.06
N GLY A 483 -2.19 -25.38 -10.95
CA GLY A 483 -2.53 -25.33 -12.36
C GLY A 483 -4.03 -25.59 -12.55
N GLY A 484 -4.64 -24.96 -13.57
CA GLY A 484 -6.04 -25.19 -13.95
C GLY A 484 -6.23 -26.50 -14.72
N ASP A 485 -7.43 -27.05 -14.64
CA ASP A 485 -7.77 -28.29 -15.31
C ASP A 485 -8.12 -28.09 -16.79
N ALA A 486 -7.75 -29.04 -17.65
CA ALA A 486 -8.41 -29.23 -18.94
C ALA A 486 -9.68 -30.08 -18.76
N GLN A 487 -10.69 -29.89 -19.61
CA GLN A 487 -11.98 -30.59 -19.42
C GLN A 487 -12.11 -31.87 -20.26
N LEU A 488 -12.27 -31.76 -21.54
CA LEU A 488 -12.46 -32.93 -22.40
C LEU A 488 -11.21 -33.29 -23.20
N ILE A 489 -10.63 -32.32 -23.87
CA ILE A 489 -9.43 -32.48 -24.71
C ILE A 489 -8.47 -31.34 -24.37
N SER A 490 -7.31 -31.61 -24.04
CA SER A 490 -6.12 -30.75 -23.87
C SER A 490 -5.36 -31.06 -22.59
N ASP A 491 -4.26 -30.35 -22.37
CA ASP A 491 -3.39 -30.58 -21.21
C ASP A 491 -3.84 -29.71 -20.02
N GLY A 492 -3.72 -30.23 -18.82
CA GLY A 492 -3.82 -29.48 -17.58
C GLY A 492 -2.69 -28.44 -17.45
N GLY A 493 -2.95 -27.34 -16.75
CA GLY A 493 -1.95 -26.32 -16.48
C GLY A 493 -0.90 -26.81 -15.49
N ASN A 494 0.33 -26.34 -15.62
CA ASN A 494 1.38 -26.64 -14.66
C ASN A 494 1.13 -25.87 -13.35
N GLY A 495 1.48 -26.47 -12.21
CA GLY A 495 1.52 -25.77 -10.91
C GLY A 495 2.70 -24.79 -10.87
N GLY A 496 2.53 -23.70 -10.14
CA GLY A 496 3.59 -22.73 -9.88
C GLY A 496 4.62 -23.26 -8.87
N ASN A 497 5.86 -22.82 -8.98
CA ASN A 497 6.88 -23.15 -7.99
C ASN A 497 6.64 -22.39 -6.69
N GLY A 498 7.00 -22.97 -5.58
CA GLY A 498 7.05 -22.28 -4.29
C GLY A 498 8.20 -21.26 -4.24
N GLY A 499 8.07 -20.25 -3.40
CA GLY A 499 9.10 -19.25 -3.16
C GLY A 499 10.17 -19.77 -2.18
N ALA A 500 11.41 -19.31 -2.33
CA ALA A 500 12.46 -19.58 -1.37
C ALA A 500 12.21 -18.86 -0.04
N GLY A 501 12.56 -19.49 1.07
CA GLY A 501 12.61 -18.81 2.37
C GLY A 501 13.66 -17.70 2.39
N GLY A 502 13.41 -16.66 3.16
CA GLY A 502 14.35 -15.56 3.37
C GLY A 502 15.55 -16.00 4.22
N THR A 503 16.66 -15.33 4.03
CA THR A 503 17.87 -15.56 4.86
C THR A 503 17.81 -14.77 6.15
N GLY A 504 18.54 -15.20 7.17
CA GLY A 504 18.61 -14.57 8.48
C GLY A 504 19.42 -15.42 9.44
N GLY A 505 19.41 -15.09 10.72
CA GLY A 505 20.02 -15.95 11.74
C GLY A 505 19.38 -17.33 11.77
N THR A 506 18.08 -17.40 11.55
CA THR A 506 17.35 -18.62 11.22
C THR A 506 16.70 -18.40 9.86
N PRO A 507 17.08 -19.14 8.82
CA PRO A 507 16.43 -19.02 7.51
C PRO A 507 14.93 -19.36 7.59
N GLY A 508 14.10 -18.62 6.86
CA GLY A 508 12.69 -18.95 6.68
C GLY A 508 12.49 -20.23 5.86
N PRO A 509 11.40 -20.96 6.06
CA PRO A 509 11.08 -22.14 5.24
C PRO A 509 10.75 -21.72 3.80
N GLY A 510 11.08 -22.56 2.82
CA GLY A 510 10.59 -22.39 1.46
C GLY A 510 9.11 -22.74 1.37
N GLY A 511 8.40 -22.11 0.45
CA GLY A 511 7.00 -22.39 0.15
C GLY A 511 6.83 -23.66 -0.69
N PRO A 512 5.73 -24.41 -0.52
CA PRO A 512 5.45 -25.58 -1.36
C PRO A 512 5.13 -25.17 -2.79
N GLY A 513 5.46 -26.01 -3.76
CA GLY A 513 4.99 -25.87 -5.13
C GLY A 513 3.49 -26.18 -5.25
N GLY A 514 2.81 -25.56 -6.21
CA GLY A 514 1.42 -25.85 -6.53
C GLY A 514 1.25 -27.19 -7.27
N SER A 515 0.05 -27.77 -7.22
CA SER A 515 -0.27 -28.98 -7.97
C SER A 515 -0.46 -28.66 -9.47
N GLY A 516 -0.17 -29.63 -10.34
CA GLY A 516 -0.55 -29.55 -11.74
C GLY A 516 -2.05 -29.81 -11.91
N GLY A 517 -2.70 -29.12 -12.86
CA GLY A 517 -4.10 -29.37 -13.24
C GLY A 517 -4.29 -30.71 -13.96
N LEU A 518 -5.51 -31.23 -13.92
CA LEU A 518 -5.86 -32.48 -14.60
C LEU A 518 -5.87 -32.31 -16.11
N GLY A 519 -5.37 -33.32 -16.84
CA GLY A 519 -5.53 -33.39 -18.29
C GLY A 519 -6.98 -33.73 -18.69
N GLY A 520 -7.32 -33.48 -19.96
CA GLY A 520 -8.66 -33.70 -20.50
C GLY A 520 -9.10 -35.18 -20.44
N LEU A 521 -10.39 -35.39 -20.24
CA LEU A 521 -11.00 -36.71 -20.03
C LEU A 521 -10.76 -37.68 -21.19
N LEU A 522 -10.74 -37.19 -22.44
CA LEU A 522 -10.49 -38.02 -23.62
C LEU A 522 -9.03 -38.02 -24.05
N PHE A 523 -8.43 -36.86 -24.12
CA PHE A 523 -7.02 -36.69 -24.50
C PHE A 523 -6.44 -35.50 -23.75
N GLY A 524 -5.25 -35.68 -23.21
CA GLY A 524 -4.49 -34.66 -22.52
C GLY A 524 -3.61 -35.22 -21.42
N GLN A 525 -2.58 -34.49 -21.07
CA GLN A 525 -1.69 -34.82 -19.98
C GLN A 525 -2.02 -33.95 -18.76
N THR A 526 -1.86 -34.50 -17.58
CA THR A 526 -1.85 -33.70 -16.35
C THR A 526 -0.68 -32.72 -16.36
N GLY A 527 -0.92 -31.51 -15.89
CA GLY A 527 0.14 -30.55 -15.67
C GLY A 527 1.17 -31.05 -14.65
N THR A 528 2.38 -30.59 -14.76
CA THR A 528 3.43 -30.90 -13.78
C THR A 528 3.21 -30.09 -12.51
N ALA A 529 3.47 -30.70 -11.35
CA ALA A 529 3.50 -29.96 -10.10
C ALA A 529 4.68 -28.97 -10.07
N GLY A 530 4.50 -27.87 -9.37
CA GLY A 530 5.57 -26.91 -9.10
C GLY A 530 6.61 -27.50 -8.14
N VAL A 531 7.79 -26.95 -8.17
CA VAL A 531 8.91 -27.36 -7.31
C VAL A 531 8.87 -26.56 -6.00
N SER A 532 9.14 -27.23 -4.88
CA SER A 532 9.42 -26.59 -3.59
C SER A 532 10.93 -26.35 -3.49
N PRO A 533 11.40 -25.12 -3.18
CA PRO A 533 12.82 -24.80 -3.04
C PRO A 533 13.45 -25.38 -1.77
#